data_3057c47a86fb5e46b6795b15a70ff178
#
_entry.id   3057c47a86fb5e46b6795b15a70ff178
#
_cell.length_a   1.000
_cell.length_b   1.000
_cell.length_c   1.000
_cell.angle_alpha   90.00
_cell.angle_beta   90.00
_cell.angle_gamma   90.00
#
_symmetry.space_group_name_H-M   'P 1'
#
loop_
_entity.id
_entity.type
_entity.pdbx_description
1 polymer ?
#
loop_
_entity_poly.entity_id
_entity_poly.type
_entity_poly.pdbx_seq_one_letter_code
_entity_poly.pdbx_strand_id
1 'polypeptide(L)'
;MRKLWASAYKEYLLLIKDFGGLVVLFVMPLVLIITITIIQDSTFKTISDAKIPVLIVDNDKGTVSQTIQDGLATSNTFQVIVKENETIARDLVFSGKYQLAIIIPENLSSDLNKKVTQNVDGILSKFGLDEEGETEAIVIPKKEVKLYFDPATQLTFKSSVKNGIDKMISKIETQSIYKAFQQQITDDPTEAIFETDNFISFKEILPIKNDEEIKPNSVQHNVPAWTLFAIFFIIVPLSINIVKEKSQGTFVRLRTNPVSYATVLGGKTLVYLCVCIIQFMLMLAIGVYLFPVMGLPTLDISGRLPLLFVVAIFSGLAAIGLGLLLGTIAKTQEQSAPFGATFVVILAALGGVWVPVFIMPKFMQTLSNISPMNWGLNAFYDVFLRNSGLVEILPEIGLLFVFFIVTTLIAIVYNEKKNAV
;
A
#
# COMPACT_ATOMS: atom_id res chain seq x y z
N MET A 1 0.67 -37.68 -26.32
CA MET A 1 -0.51 -36.83 -26.09
C MET A 1 -1.61 -37.50 -25.29
N ARG A 2 -2.09 -38.72 -25.64
CA ARG A 2 -3.17 -39.40 -24.89
C ARG A 2 -2.89 -39.58 -23.39
N LYS A 3 -1.64 -39.89 -22.99
CA LYS A 3 -1.25 -40.08 -21.58
C LYS A 3 -1.29 -38.75 -20.78
N LEU A 4 -0.94 -37.62 -21.40
CA LEU A 4 -1.02 -36.31 -20.78
C LEU A 4 -2.48 -35.92 -20.51
N TRP A 5 -3.35 -36.10 -21.50
CA TRP A 5 -4.78 -35.83 -21.35
C TRP A 5 -5.45 -36.71 -20.28
N ALA A 6 -5.07 -38.00 -20.22
CA ALA A 6 -5.56 -38.90 -19.18
C ALA A 6 -5.11 -38.45 -17.78
N SER A 7 -3.85 -37.96 -17.66
CA SER A 7 -3.34 -37.42 -16.42
C SER A 7 -4.08 -36.12 -16.03
N ALA A 8 -4.30 -35.21 -16.97
CA ALA A 8 -5.06 -34.00 -16.76
C ALA A 8 -6.52 -34.28 -16.36
N TYR A 9 -7.19 -35.19 -17.03
CA TYR A 9 -8.56 -35.59 -16.70
C TYR A 9 -8.70 -36.19 -15.30
N LYS A 10 -7.73 -37.05 -14.92
CA LYS A 10 -7.66 -37.56 -13.55
C LYS A 10 -7.54 -36.41 -12.51
N GLU A 11 -6.66 -35.47 -12.78
CA GLU A 11 -6.44 -34.34 -11.86
C GLU A 11 -7.67 -33.44 -11.76
N TYR A 12 -8.33 -33.15 -12.85
CA TYR A 12 -9.60 -32.45 -12.92
C TYR A 12 -10.68 -33.11 -12.04
N LEU A 13 -10.83 -34.44 -12.14
CA LEU A 13 -11.78 -35.18 -11.32
C LEU A 13 -11.44 -35.15 -9.83
N LEU A 14 -10.15 -35.19 -9.46
CA LEU A 14 -9.70 -35.09 -8.10
C LEU A 14 -10.02 -33.70 -7.52
N LEU A 15 -9.76 -32.65 -8.30
CA LEU A 15 -9.99 -31.28 -7.89
C LEU A 15 -11.48 -30.99 -7.67
N ILE A 16 -12.37 -31.41 -8.57
CA ILE A 16 -13.82 -31.18 -8.43
C ILE A 16 -14.40 -31.92 -7.23
N LYS A 17 -13.87 -33.08 -6.88
CA LYS A 17 -14.31 -33.84 -5.72
C LYS A 17 -13.77 -33.31 -4.40
N ASP A 18 -12.76 -32.47 -4.44
CA ASP A 18 -12.16 -31.81 -3.25
C ASP A 18 -12.86 -30.47 -2.98
N PHE A 19 -14.08 -30.52 -2.45
CA PHE A 19 -14.85 -29.32 -2.15
C PHE A 19 -14.12 -28.38 -1.18
N GLY A 20 -13.42 -28.91 -0.16
CA GLY A 20 -12.62 -28.11 0.77
C GLY A 20 -11.49 -27.37 0.09
N GLY A 21 -10.75 -28.06 -0.79
CA GLY A 21 -9.70 -27.45 -1.60
C GLY A 21 -10.22 -26.38 -2.55
N LEU A 22 -11.39 -26.57 -3.16
CA LEU A 22 -12.02 -25.56 -4.02
C LEU A 22 -12.45 -24.32 -3.24
N VAL A 23 -13.04 -24.49 -2.06
CA VAL A 23 -13.40 -23.35 -1.18
C VAL A 23 -12.16 -22.54 -0.84
N VAL A 24 -11.08 -23.18 -0.41
CA VAL A 24 -9.82 -22.49 -0.08
C VAL A 24 -9.24 -21.78 -1.30
N LEU A 25 -9.30 -22.41 -2.49
CA LEU A 25 -8.77 -21.84 -3.73
C LEU A 25 -9.51 -20.58 -4.20
N PHE A 26 -10.84 -20.58 -4.11
CA PHE A 26 -11.65 -19.53 -4.72
C PHE A 26 -12.22 -18.56 -3.69
N VAL A 27 -12.82 -19.07 -2.61
CA VAL A 27 -13.55 -18.23 -1.66
C VAL A 27 -12.58 -17.39 -0.81
N MET A 28 -11.49 -17.98 -0.33
CA MET A 28 -10.54 -17.25 0.53
C MET A 28 -9.92 -16.03 -0.18
N PRO A 29 -9.36 -16.14 -1.39
CA PRO A 29 -8.83 -14.95 -2.08
C PRO A 29 -9.90 -13.92 -2.43
N LEU A 30 -11.13 -14.35 -2.77
CA LEU A 30 -12.25 -13.46 -3.05
C LEU A 30 -12.65 -12.64 -1.80
N VAL A 31 -12.76 -13.29 -0.66
CA VAL A 31 -13.04 -12.61 0.60
C VAL A 31 -11.92 -11.63 0.95
N LEU A 32 -10.67 -12.04 0.76
CA LEU A 32 -9.51 -11.17 1.05
C LEU A 32 -9.49 -9.92 0.17
N ILE A 33 -9.66 -10.06 -1.16
CA ILE A 33 -9.63 -8.89 -2.04
C ILE A 33 -10.76 -7.91 -1.72
N ILE A 34 -11.96 -8.41 -1.46
CA ILE A 34 -13.11 -7.57 -1.10
C ILE A 34 -12.82 -6.84 0.22
N THR A 35 -12.45 -7.59 1.26
CA THR A 35 -12.23 -7.02 2.60
C THR A 35 -11.11 -5.98 2.60
N ILE A 36 -9.96 -6.31 2.00
CA ILE A 36 -8.81 -5.40 1.99
C ILE A 36 -9.08 -4.16 1.13
N THR A 37 -9.74 -4.32 -0.02
CA THR A 37 -10.05 -3.17 -0.88
C THR A 37 -11.03 -2.21 -0.19
N ILE A 38 -12.05 -2.72 0.53
CA ILE A 38 -12.96 -1.89 1.32
C ILE A 38 -12.20 -1.15 2.43
N ILE A 39 -11.33 -1.85 3.17
CA ILE A 39 -10.54 -1.24 4.24
C ILE A 39 -9.63 -0.15 3.68
N GLN A 40 -8.94 -0.40 2.59
CA GLN A 40 -8.04 0.57 1.99
C GLN A 40 -8.79 1.75 1.36
N ASP A 41 -9.89 1.50 0.64
CA ASP A 41 -10.70 2.58 0.08
C ASP A 41 -11.33 3.44 1.18
N SER A 42 -11.83 2.84 2.26
CA SER A 42 -12.32 3.57 3.42
C SER A 42 -11.20 4.41 4.08
N THR A 43 -9.98 3.89 4.13
CA THR A 43 -8.83 4.65 4.62
C THR A 43 -8.52 5.84 3.72
N PHE A 44 -8.57 5.69 2.41
CA PHE A 44 -8.41 6.79 1.45
C PHE A 44 -9.55 7.81 1.54
N LYS A 45 -10.82 7.36 1.64
CA LYS A 45 -12.00 8.23 1.78
C LYS A 45 -12.07 8.87 3.17
N THR A 46 -11.71 8.13 4.22
CA THR A 46 -11.71 8.67 5.60
C THR A 46 -10.68 9.78 5.77
N ILE A 47 -9.58 9.74 5.05
CA ILE A 47 -8.62 10.85 5.00
C ILE A 47 -9.21 12.04 4.22
N SER A 48 -10.13 11.81 3.27
CA SER A 48 -10.77 12.88 2.48
C SER A 48 -12.10 13.37 3.05
N ASP A 49 -12.92 12.53 3.67
CA ASP A 49 -14.32 12.84 4.01
C ASP A 49 -14.67 12.71 5.50
N ALA A 50 -13.97 11.90 6.29
CA ALA A 50 -14.20 11.81 7.73
C ALA A 50 -13.25 12.73 8.48
N LYS A 51 -13.80 13.80 9.02
CA LYS A 51 -13.05 14.73 9.86
C LYS A 51 -12.58 14.02 11.14
N ILE A 52 -11.27 13.99 11.34
CA ILE A 52 -10.65 13.40 12.53
C ILE A 52 -10.95 14.33 13.71
N PRO A 53 -11.60 13.84 14.79
CA PRO A 53 -11.88 14.66 15.95
C PRO A 53 -10.57 14.99 16.69
N VAL A 54 -10.25 16.27 16.78
CA VAL A 54 -9.06 16.82 17.46
C VAL A 54 -9.49 17.68 18.62
N LEU A 55 -8.95 17.39 19.80
CA LEU A 55 -9.14 18.26 20.96
C LEU A 55 -8.20 19.45 20.88
N ILE A 56 -8.71 20.65 21.12
CA ILE A 56 -7.89 21.86 21.26
C ILE A 56 -8.12 22.46 22.65
N VAL A 57 -7.02 22.73 23.34
CA VAL A 57 -7.01 23.56 24.54
C VAL A 57 -6.30 24.86 24.18
N ASP A 58 -7.08 25.92 24.13
CA ASP A 58 -6.60 27.28 23.80
C ASP A 58 -6.40 28.10 25.08
N ASN A 59 -5.14 28.23 25.49
CA ASN A 59 -4.77 29.08 26.64
C ASN A 59 -4.38 30.49 26.17
N ASP A 60 -4.22 30.74 24.87
CA ASP A 60 -3.82 32.04 24.30
C ASP A 60 -5.04 32.95 24.08
N LYS A 61 -6.12 32.43 23.56
CA LYS A 61 -7.36 33.15 23.18
C LYS A 61 -7.10 34.37 22.29
N GLY A 62 -6.02 34.36 21.55
CA GLY A 62 -5.56 35.42 20.67
C GLY A 62 -5.80 35.15 19.19
N THR A 63 -5.31 36.06 18.33
CA THR A 63 -5.49 35.99 16.89
C THR A 63 -4.75 34.80 16.28
N VAL A 64 -3.59 34.41 16.79
CA VAL A 64 -2.80 33.26 16.31
C VAL A 64 -3.50 31.96 16.63
N SER A 65 -4.02 31.82 17.86
CA SER A 65 -4.76 30.60 18.24
C SER A 65 -6.04 30.43 17.43
N GLN A 66 -6.76 31.51 17.14
CA GLN A 66 -7.92 31.50 16.26
C GLN A 66 -7.53 31.08 14.84
N THR A 67 -6.44 31.62 14.28
CA THR A 67 -5.96 31.25 12.94
C THR A 67 -5.57 29.78 12.87
N ILE A 68 -4.99 29.22 13.93
CA ILE A 68 -4.68 27.77 14.01
C ILE A 68 -5.98 26.97 14.02
N GLN A 69 -6.97 27.35 14.83
CA GLN A 69 -8.26 26.65 14.90
C GLN A 69 -9.01 26.70 13.56
N ASP A 70 -9.09 27.87 12.93
CA ASP A 70 -9.73 28.08 11.63
C ASP A 70 -9.02 27.31 10.53
N GLY A 71 -7.68 27.30 10.52
CA GLY A 71 -6.88 26.54 9.58
C GLY A 71 -7.10 25.03 9.69
N LEU A 72 -7.21 24.51 10.91
CA LEU A 72 -7.55 23.11 11.16
C LEU A 72 -8.99 22.79 10.75
N ALA A 73 -9.96 23.65 11.05
CA ALA A 73 -11.36 23.47 10.67
C ALA A 73 -11.58 23.54 9.15
N THR A 74 -10.86 24.45 8.46
CA THR A 74 -10.96 24.67 7.01
C THR A 74 -10.25 23.55 6.23
N SER A 75 -9.28 22.83 6.84
CA SER A 75 -8.53 21.77 6.18
C SER A 75 -9.37 20.56 5.76
N ASN A 76 -10.66 20.51 6.04
CA ASN A 76 -11.59 19.37 5.86
C ASN A 76 -11.11 18.05 6.50
N THR A 77 -9.90 18.00 7.06
CA THR A 77 -9.30 16.81 7.66
C THR A 77 -9.65 16.66 9.14
N PHE A 78 -9.91 17.77 9.83
CA PHE A 78 -10.10 17.77 11.27
C PHE A 78 -11.46 18.34 11.70
N GLN A 79 -12.04 17.69 12.71
CA GLN A 79 -13.17 18.23 13.46
C GLN A 79 -12.64 18.78 14.78
N VAL A 80 -12.57 20.10 14.89
CA VAL A 80 -12.06 20.79 16.07
C VAL A 80 -13.09 20.70 17.20
N ILE A 81 -12.64 20.25 18.38
CA ILE A 81 -13.42 20.17 19.63
C ILE A 81 -12.64 20.91 20.70
N VAL A 82 -13.13 22.06 21.13
CA VAL A 82 -12.44 22.88 22.14
C VAL A 82 -12.72 22.31 23.54
N LYS A 83 -11.66 22.23 24.37
CA LYS A 83 -11.69 21.88 25.78
C LYS A 83 -10.96 22.95 26.61
N GLU A 84 -11.38 23.12 27.85
CA GLU A 84 -10.81 24.18 28.73
C GLU A 84 -9.60 23.72 29.51
N ASN A 85 -9.38 22.40 29.65
CA ASN A 85 -8.36 21.86 30.57
C ASN A 85 -7.44 20.87 29.86
N GLU A 86 -6.12 21.14 29.92
CA GLU A 86 -5.07 20.28 29.36
C GLU A 86 -5.09 18.88 29.98
N THR A 87 -5.34 18.74 31.29
CA THR A 87 -5.36 17.44 31.98
C THR A 87 -6.50 16.56 31.43
N ILE A 88 -7.69 17.13 31.26
CA ILE A 88 -8.85 16.41 30.71
C ILE A 88 -8.58 16.00 29.25
N ALA A 89 -8.02 16.89 28.44
CA ALA A 89 -7.69 16.59 27.04
C ALA A 89 -6.67 15.46 26.95
N ARG A 90 -5.62 15.49 27.77
CA ARG A 90 -4.60 14.45 27.84
C ARG A 90 -5.18 13.10 28.25
N ASP A 91 -6.02 13.07 29.28
CA ASP A 91 -6.62 11.82 29.78
C ASP A 91 -7.60 11.20 28.76
N LEU A 92 -8.33 12.02 28.00
CA LEU A 92 -9.20 11.57 26.90
C LEU A 92 -8.40 10.98 25.74
N VAL A 93 -7.22 11.52 25.45
CA VAL A 93 -6.30 10.97 24.45
C VAL A 93 -5.64 9.69 24.96
N PHE A 94 -5.18 9.68 26.20
CA PHE A 94 -4.56 8.50 26.80
C PHE A 94 -5.52 7.30 26.89
N SER A 95 -6.82 7.56 27.10
CA SER A 95 -7.86 6.51 27.12
C SER A 95 -8.27 6.01 25.72
N GLY A 96 -7.65 6.53 24.63
CA GLY A 96 -7.98 6.15 23.25
C GLY A 96 -9.31 6.69 22.72
N LYS A 97 -9.99 7.58 23.49
CA LYS A 97 -11.26 8.19 23.05
C LYS A 97 -11.05 9.24 21.95
N TYR A 98 -9.89 9.88 21.94
CA TYR A 98 -9.44 10.80 20.90
C TYR A 98 -8.01 10.47 20.52
N GLN A 99 -7.66 10.66 19.25
CA GLN A 99 -6.32 10.34 18.75
C GLN A 99 -5.30 11.45 18.91
N LEU A 100 -5.78 12.71 19.03
CA LEU A 100 -4.93 13.89 19.09
C LEU A 100 -5.54 14.97 19.97
N ALA A 101 -4.68 15.61 20.80
CA ALA A 101 -4.97 16.90 21.43
C ALA A 101 -3.84 17.88 21.16
N ILE A 102 -4.21 19.12 20.89
CA ILE A 102 -3.33 20.25 20.61
C ILE A 102 -3.49 21.25 21.74
N ILE A 103 -2.40 21.60 22.42
CA ILE A 103 -2.41 22.58 23.50
C ILE A 103 -1.68 23.82 23.02
N ILE A 104 -2.39 24.91 22.91
CA ILE A 104 -1.87 26.21 22.54
C ILE A 104 -1.44 26.91 23.83
N PRO A 105 -0.17 27.33 23.96
CA PRO A 105 0.34 27.97 25.19
C PRO A 105 -0.20 29.38 25.39
N GLU A 106 -0.21 29.84 26.61
CA GLU A 106 -0.59 31.21 26.99
C GLU A 106 0.29 32.26 26.32
N ASN A 107 -0.30 33.41 25.97
CA ASN A 107 0.37 34.58 25.39
C ASN A 107 1.12 34.28 24.06
N LEU A 108 0.73 33.23 23.30
CA LEU A 108 1.38 32.92 22.04
C LEU A 108 1.27 34.07 21.03
N SER A 109 0.07 34.66 20.89
CA SER A 109 -0.20 35.77 19.97
C SER A 109 0.57 37.04 20.36
N SER A 110 0.58 37.36 21.62
CA SER A 110 1.29 38.54 22.13
C SER A 110 2.80 38.43 21.97
N ASP A 111 3.36 37.26 22.31
CA ASP A 111 4.80 37.07 22.28
C ASP A 111 5.30 36.88 20.82
N LEU A 112 4.49 36.29 19.92
CA LEU A 112 4.79 36.27 18.49
C LEU A 112 4.83 37.68 17.91
N ASN A 113 3.82 38.51 18.19
CA ASN A 113 3.80 39.90 17.71
C ASN A 113 5.02 40.70 18.22
N LYS A 114 5.34 40.63 19.53
CA LYS A 114 6.55 41.28 20.08
C LYS A 114 7.82 40.82 19.38
N LYS A 115 7.95 39.49 19.13
CA LYS A 115 9.13 38.92 18.45
C LYS A 115 9.23 39.39 17.03
N VAL A 116 8.12 39.42 16.32
CA VAL A 116 8.06 39.90 14.94
C VAL A 116 8.40 41.37 14.86
N THR A 117 7.79 42.23 15.69
CA THR A 117 8.10 43.67 15.76
C THR A 117 9.58 43.88 16.07
N GLN A 118 10.12 43.23 17.09
CA GLN A 118 11.55 43.34 17.43
C GLN A 118 12.48 42.94 16.25
N ASN A 119 12.12 41.92 15.50
CA ASN A 119 12.90 41.51 14.34
C ASN A 119 12.80 42.52 13.19
N VAL A 120 11.62 43.07 12.94
CA VAL A 120 11.38 44.08 11.89
C VAL A 120 12.09 45.38 12.26
N ASP A 121 11.97 45.86 13.50
CA ASP A 121 12.69 47.03 14.00
C ASP A 121 14.21 46.86 13.87
N GLY A 122 14.74 45.71 14.25
CA GLY A 122 16.16 45.39 14.11
C GLY A 122 16.67 45.28 12.66
N ILE A 123 15.78 45.05 11.68
CA ILE A 123 16.11 45.10 10.26
C ILE A 123 16.07 46.57 9.79
N LEU A 124 15.03 47.33 10.12
CA LEU A 124 14.85 48.72 9.69
C LEU A 124 15.94 49.63 10.26
N SER A 125 16.35 49.41 11.52
CA SER A 125 17.46 50.16 12.13
C SER A 125 18.78 49.96 11.35
N LYS A 126 19.05 48.76 10.83
CA LYS A 126 20.22 48.51 9.98
C LYS A 126 20.18 49.24 8.63
N PHE A 127 19.01 49.59 8.18
CA PHE A 127 18.82 50.39 6.96
C PHE A 127 18.71 51.89 7.21
N GLY A 128 18.82 52.33 8.46
CA GLY A 128 18.76 53.75 8.82
C GLY A 128 17.37 54.38 8.68
N LEU A 129 16.33 53.55 8.77
CA LEU A 129 14.92 53.95 8.67
C LEU A 129 14.24 54.09 10.05
N ASP A 130 14.98 53.99 11.16
CA ASP A 130 14.44 54.19 12.52
C ASP A 130 14.52 55.64 12.94
N GLU A 131 13.45 56.13 13.52
CA GLU A 131 13.47 57.31 14.41
C GLU A 131 14.15 56.88 15.72
N GLU A 132 15.25 57.53 16.11
CA GLU A 132 16.13 57.31 17.25
C GLU A 132 15.46 56.65 18.45
N GLY A 133 15.75 55.39 18.70
CA GLY A 133 15.40 54.68 19.91
C GLY A 133 16.15 53.36 20.02
N GLU A 134 17.11 53.26 20.95
CA GLU A 134 17.75 52.00 21.33
C GLU A 134 16.67 51.03 21.83
N THR A 135 16.26 50.11 20.98
CA THR A 135 15.31 49.05 21.39
C THR A 135 16.09 48.02 22.21
N GLU A 136 15.90 48.03 23.52
CA GLU A 136 16.45 47.01 24.43
C GLU A 136 15.98 45.65 23.90
N ALA A 137 16.93 44.76 23.66
CA ALA A 137 16.65 43.40 23.19
C ALA A 137 15.94 42.57 24.28
N ILE A 138 14.61 42.59 24.28
CA ILE A 138 13.80 41.77 25.19
C ILE A 138 13.96 40.32 24.80
N VAL A 139 14.46 39.48 25.70
CA VAL A 139 14.55 38.01 25.47
C VAL A 139 13.16 37.42 25.62
N ILE A 140 12.51 37.14 24.47
CA ILE A 140 11.20 36.47 24.42
C ILE A 140 11.43 34.95 24.40
N PRO A 141 10.92 34.21 25.41
CA PRO A 141 11.11 32.76 25.47
C PRO A 141 10.39 32.05 24.30
N LYS A 142 11.01 31.03 23.80
CA LYS A 142 10.41 30.18 22.74
C LYS A 142 9.14 29.52 23.28
N LYS A 143 8.04 29.64 22.54
CA LYS A 143 6.78 28.97 22.85
C LYS A 143 6.70 27.61 22.18
N GLU A 144 6.07 26.65 22.85
CA GLU A 144 5.89 25.27 22.34
C GLU A 144 4.40 24.94 22.30
N VAL A 145 3.89 24.61 21.13
CA VAL A 145 2.58 23.99 20.97
C VAL A 145 2.74 22.50 21.25
N LYS A 146 2.07 22.01 22.30
CA LYS A 146 2.17 20.60 22.71
C LYS A 146 1.17 19.76 21.91
N LEU A 147 1.63 18.62 21.40
CA LEU A 147 0.82 17.64 20.68
C LEU A 147 0.77 16.35 21.49
N TYR A 148 -0.39 16.00 22.04
CA TYR A 148 -0.63 14.73 22.70
C TYR A 148 -1.26 13.75 21.73
N PHE A 149 -0.59 12.63 21.47
CA PHE A 149 -1.09 11.54 20.63
C PHE A 149 -1.44 10.33 21.48
N ASP A 150 -2.52 9.65 21.12
CA ASP A 150 -2.81 8.33 21.65
C ASP A 150 -1.59 7.40 21.46
N PRO A 151 -1.14 6.69 22.53
CA PRO A 151 -0.01 5.76 22.44
C PRO A 151 -0.13 4.73 21.33
N ALA A 152 -1.35 4.27 21.00
CA ALA A 152 -1.62 3.30 19.95
C ALA A 152 -1.58 3.90 18.53
N THR A 153 -1.48 5.22 18.39
CA THR A 153 -1.49 5.89 17.08
C THR A 153 -0.24 5.56 16.26
N GLN A 154 -0.42 5.23 15.00
CA GLN A 154 0.67 4.92 14.08
C GLN A 154 1.64 6.09 13.87
N LEU A 155 2.94 5.77 13.72
CA LEU A 155 4.00 6.77 13.56
C LEU A 155 3.81 7.64 12.30
N THR A 156 3.30 7.05 11.21
CA THR A 156 2.99 7.75 9.95
C THR A 156 1.96 8.86 10.14
N PHE A 157 0.89 8.58 10.89
CA PHE A 157 -0.12 9.57 11.23
C PHE A 157 0.46 10.70 12.09
N LYS A 158 1.21 10.35 13.16
CA LYS A 158 1.90 11.34 14.01
C LYS A 158 2.78 12.28 13.20
N SER A 159 3.58 11.72 12.28
CA SER A 159 4.48 12.50 11.42
C SER A 159 3.70 13.41 10.46
N SER A 160 2.64 12.92 9.83
CA SER A 160 1.82 13.70 8.91
C SER A 160 1.13 14.86 9.60
N VAL A 161 0.54 14.62 10.77
CA VAL A 161 -0.10 15.69 11.58
C VAL A 161 0.92 16.72 12.01
N LYS A 162 2.06 16.27 12.58
CA LYS A 162 3.14 17.17 13.00
C LYS A 162 3.61 18.07 11.86
N ASN A 163 3.89 17.48 10.68
CA ASN A 163 4.33 18.24 9.51
C ASN A 163 3.26 19.23 9.02
N GLY A 164 1.99 18.85 9.07
CA GLY A 164 0.87 19.73 8.72
C GLY A 164 0.76 20.94 9.65
N ILE A 165 0.85 20.72 10.96
CA ILE A 165 0.81 21.79 11.97
C ILE A 165 2.05 22.68 11.87
N ASP A 166 3.24 22.09 11.69
CA ASP A 166 4.49 22.85 11.52
C ASP A 166 4.44 23.78 10.31
N LYS A 167 3.94 23.28 9.16
CA LYS A 167 3.72 24.08 7.96
C LYS A 167 2.71 25.22 8.20
N MET A 168 1.65 24.97 8.96
CA MET A 168 0.65 25.98 9.30
C MET A 168 1.25 27.07 10.19
N ILE A 169 1.99 26.69 11.22
CA ILE A 169 2.68 27.64 12.14
C ILE A 169 3.67 28.49 11.35
N SER A 170 4.50 27.89 10.50
CA SER A 170 5.45 28.61 9.65
C SER A 170 4.76 29.60 8.71
N LYS A 171 3.59 29.25 8.18
CA LYS A 171 2.78 30.19 7.37
C LYS A 171 2.30 31.38 8.21
N ILE A 172 1.82 31.13 9.43
CA ILE A 172 1.34 32.19 10.35
C ILE A 172 2.49 33.13 10.73
N GLU A 173 3.67 32.57 11.10
CA GLU A 173 4.86 33.38 11.41
C GLU A 173 5.26 34.26 10.24
N THR A 174 5.33 33.69 9.01
CA THR A 174 5.67 34.42 7.79
C THR A 174 4.67 35.55 7.51
N GLN A 175 3.38 35.26 7.60
CA GLN A 175 2.32 36.29 7.40
C GLN A 175 2.39 37.39 8.46
N SER A 176 2.72 37.06 9.71
CA SER A 176 2.89 38.03 10.78
C SER A 176 4.07 38.97 10.52
N ILE A 177 5.19 38.42 9.98
CA ILE A 177 6.35 39.23 9.58
C ILE A 177 5.97 40.22 8.47
N TYR A 178 5.31 39.73 7.41
CA TYR A 178 4.87 40.61 6.30
C TYR A 178 3.93 41.72 6.78
N LYS A 179 2.96 41.38 7.64
CA LYS A 179 2.04 42.39 8.21
C LYS A 179 2.79 43.45 9.04
N ALA A 180 3.76 43.03 9.84
CA ALA A 180 4.53 43.96 10.64
C ALA A 180 5.39 44.92 9.77
N PHE A 181 6.02 44.40 8.73
CA PHE A 181 6.72 45.22 7.75
C PHE A 181 5.79 46.20 7.02
N GLN A 182 4.60 45.75 6.60
CA GLN A 182 3.63 46.63 5.96
C GLN A 182 3.18 47.77 6.85
N GLN A 183 2.90 47.47 8.14
CA GLN A 183 2.47 48.46 9.13
C GLN A 183 3.53 49.53 9.43
N GLN A 184 4.83 49.22 9.23
CA GLN A 184 5.90 50.21 9.49
C GLN A 184 6.34 50.98 8.23
N ILE A 185 6.02 50.51 7.03
CA ILE A 185 6.44 51.15 5.79
C ILE A 185 5.32 52.03 5.19
N THR A 186 4.04 51.72 5.51
CA THR A 186 2.91 52.42 4.91
C THR A 186 1.97 52.97 5.98
N ASP A 187 1.65 54.26 5.90
CA ASP A 187 0.63 54.91 6.77
C ASP A 187 -0.80 54.46 6.43
N ASP A 188 -1.01 53.83 5.28
CA ASP A 188 -2.33 53.31 4.88
C ASP A 188 -2.39 51.77 5.04
N PRO A 189 -3.12 51.29 6.07
CA PRO A 189 -3.24 49.85 6.32
C PRO A 189 -4.06 49.08 5.25
N THR A 190 -4.65 49.77 4.29
CA THR A 190 -5.48 49.14 3.22
C THR A 190 -4.68 48.88 1.95
N GLU A 191 -3.50 49.49 1.81
CA GLU A 191 -2.62 49.26 0.65
C GLU A 191 -1.78 47.99 0.87
N ALA A 192 -2.14 46.91 0.19
CA ALA A 192 -1.41 45.64 0.24
C ALA A 192 -0.10 45.75 -0.54
N ILE A 193 1.01 46.05 0.14
CA ILE A 193 2.35 46.10 -0.46
C ILE A 193 2.89 44.70 -0.78
N PHE A 194 2.45 43.69 -0.02
CA PHE A 194 2.89 42.33 -0.19
C PHE A 194 1.71 41.44 -0.63
N GLU A 195 1.86 40.79 -1.78
CA GLU A 195 0.96 39.70 -2.17
C GLU A 195 1.19 38.51 -1.23
N THR A 196 0.17 38.15 -0.44
CA THR A 196 0.23 37.00 0.48
C THR A 196 -0.10 35.67 -0.21
N ASP A 197 -0.38 35.68 -1.49
CA ASP A 197 -0.68 34.49 -2.28
C ASP A 197 0.58 33.68 -2.57
N ASN A 198 0.42 32.35 -2.51
CA ASN A 198 1.54 31.45 -2.78
C ASN A 198 2.02 31.61 -4.24
N PHE A 199 3.18 32.24 -4.45
CA PHE A 199 3.82 32.34 -5.76
C PHE A 199 4.17 30.98 -6.34
N ILE A 200 4.47 29.99 -5.49
CA ILE A 200 4.78 28.61 -5.89
C ILE A 200 3.57 27.72 -5.63
N SER A 201 3.00 27.18 -6.68
CA SER A 201 1.98 26.13 -6.61
C SER A 201 2.56 24.79 -7.06
N PHE A 202 2.13 23.69 -6.40
CA PHE A 202 2.50 22.34 -6.83
C PHE A 202 1.39 21.82 -7.76
N LYS A 203 1.79 21.46 -8.98
CA LYS A 203 0.93 20.72 -9.91
C LYS A 203 1.40 19.28 -9.94
N GLU A 204 0.57 18.37 -9.47
CA GLU A 204 0.82 16.94 -9.63
C GLU A 204 0.64 16.56 -11.10
N ILE A 205 1.68 16.04 -11.71
CA ILE A 205 1.66 15.57 -13.10
C ILE A 205 2.08 14.10 -13.07
N LEU A 206 1.16 13.22 -13.47
CA LEU A 206 1.48 11.81 -13.68
C LEU A 206 2.20 11.70 -15.04
N PRO A 207 3.46 11.19 -15.08
CA PRO A 207 4.16 10.98 -16.34
C PRO A 207 3.48 9.86 -17.13
N ILE A 208 2.85 10.20 -18.24
CA ILE A 208 2.08 9.29 -19.09
C ILE A 208 2.82 9.13 -20.42
N LYS A 209 2.92 7.88 -20.92
CA LYS A 209 3.55 7.57 -22.20
C LYS A 209 2.62 7.83 -23.41
N ASN A 210 1.33 7.74 -23.22
CA ASN A 210 0.28 7.99 -24.23
C ASN A 210 -0.80 8.85 -23.61
N ASP A 211 -1.52 9.67 -24.36
CA ASP A 211 -2.51 10.68 -23.91
C ASP A 211 -3.71 10.14 -23.11
N GLU A 212 -3.72 8.88 -22.70
CA GLU A 212 -4.75 8.30 -21.83
C GLU A 212 -4.38 8.48 -20.37
N GLU A 213 -5.05 9.39 -19.69
CA GLU A 213 -4.86 9.69 -18.27
C GLU A 213 -5.43 8.56 -17.39
N ILE A 214 -4.57 7.61 -17.02
CA ILE A 214 -4.93 6.59 -16.02
C ILE A 214 -4.76 7.23 -14.65
N LYS A 215 -5.85 7.56 -13.97
CA LYS A 215 -5.81 7.98 -12.57
C LYS A 215 -5.69 6.74 -11.68
N PRO A 216 -4.52 6.48 -11.06
CA PRO A 216 -4.38 5.36 -10.16
C PRO A 216 -5.40 5.48 -9.03
N ASN A 217 -6.18 4.43 -8.82
CA ASN A 217 -7.12 4.34 -7.71
C ASN A 217 -6.84 3.11 -6.87
N SER A 218 -7.49 3.02 -5.70
CA SER A 218 -7.33 1.90 -4.77
C SER A 218 -7.57 0.54 -5.44
N VAL A 219 -8.56 0.45 -6.33
CA VAL A 219 -8.92 -0.79 -7.03
C VAL A 219 -7.85 -1.18 -8.05
N GLN A 220 -7.34 -0.22 -8.85
CA GLN A 220 -6.29 -0.49 -9.83
C GLN A 220 -4.97 -0.93 -9.20
N HIS A 221 -4.72 -0.55 -7.95
CA HIS A 221 -3.53 -1.00 -7.22
C HIS A 221 -3.76 -2.35 -6.53
N ASN A 222 -4.93 -2.56 -5.94
CA ASN A 222 -5.22 -3.74 -5.15
C ASN A 222 -5.57 -4.98 -5.97
N VAL A 223 -6.35 -4.83 -7.06
CA VAL A 223 -6.77 -5.99 -7.86
C VAL A 223 -5.58 -6.78 -8.41
N PRO A 224 -4.54 -6.16 -9.01
CA PRO A 224 -3.34 -6.89 -9.45
C PRO A 224 -2.64 -7.63 -8.31
N ALA A 225 -2.44 -6.97 -7.17
CA ALA A 225 -1.71 -7.51 -6.03
C ALA A 225 -2.42 -8.74 -5.43
N TRP A 226 -3.73 -8.63 -5.20
CA TRP A 226 -4.52 -9.73 -4.62
C TRP A 226 -4.84 -10.83 -5.63
N THR A 227 -4.93 -10.50 -6.93
CA THR A 227 -5.01 -11.50 -7.99
C THR A 227 -3.74 -12.36 -8.02
N LEU A 228 -2.59 -11.73 -7.95
CA LEU A 228 -1.31 -12.44 -7.91
C LEU A 228 -1.19 -13.31 -6.65
N PHE A 229 -1.60 -12.79 -5.49
CA PHE A 229 -1.68 -13.57 -4.26
C PHE A 229 -2.58 -14.80 -4.43
N ALA A 230 -3.77 -14.65 -5.03
CA ALA A 230 -4.69 -15.76 -5.32
C ALA A 230 -4.05 -16.82 -6.21
N ILE A 231 -3.38 -16.39 -7.30
CA ILE A 231 -2.66 -17.28 -8.21
C ILE A 231 -1.58 -18.07 -7.46
N PHE A 232 -0.79 -17.43 -6.62
CA PHE A 232 0.27 -18.12 -5.86
C PHE A 232 -0.28 -18.99 -4.73
N PHE A 233 -1.49 -18.70 -4.23
CA PHE A 233 -2.11 -19.54 -3.20
C PHE A 233 -2.40 -20.97 -3.67
N ILE A 234 -2.40 -21.21 -4.98
CA ILE A 234 -2.53 -22.53 -5.61
C ILE A 234 -1.43 -23.51 -5.18
N ILE A 235 -0.28 -23.00 -4.70
CA ILE A 235 0.82 -23.80 -4.16
C ILE A 235 0.32 -24.74 -3.06
N VAL A 236 -0.59 -24.27 -2.21
CA VAL A 236 -1.10 -25.02 -1.05
C VAL A 236 -1.85 -26.29 -1.49
N PRO A 237 -2.99 -26.21 -2.19
CA PRO A 237 -3.74 -27.39 -2.57
C PRO A 237 -3.00 -28.29 -3.56
N LEU A 238 -2.17 -27.72 -4.47
CA LEU A 238 -1.37 -28.49 -5.40
C LEU A 238 -0.33 -29.35 -4.65
N SER A 239 0.38 -28.78 -3.69
CA SER A 239 1.39 -29.51 -2.93
C SER A 239 0.76 -30.59 -2.04
N ILE A 240 -0.38 -30.29 -1.39
CA ILE A 240 -1.15 -31.27 -0.62
C ILE A 240 -1.61 -32.44 -1.50
N ASN A 241 -2.12 -32.16 -2.70
CA ASN A 241 -2.57 -33.18 -3.64
C ASN A 241 -1.44 -34.13 -4.04
N ILE A 242 -0.24 -33.61 -4.31
CA ILE A 242 0.91 -34.45 -4.66
C ILE A 242 1.30 -35.36 -3.49
N VAL A 243 1.32 -34.84 -2.27
CA VAL A 243 1.64 -35.63 -1.08
C VAL A 243 0.57 -36.68 -0.81
N LYS A 244 -0.70 -36.34 -0.99
CA LYS A 244 -1.82 -37.26 -0.84
C LYS A 244 -1.73 -38.44 -1.81
N GLU A 245 -1.38 -38.18 -3.07
CA GLU A 245 -1.15 -39.26 -4.06
C GLU A 245 0.01 -40.18 -3.67
N LYS A 246 1.07 -39.64 -3.06
CA LYS A 246 2.18 -40.43 -2.56
C LYS A 246 1.78 -41.32 -1.40
N SER A 247 1.07 -40.76 -0.41
CA SER A 247 0.64 -41.47 0.81
C SER A 247 -0.40 -42.57 0.55
N GLN A 248 -1.27 -42.37 -0.44
CA GLN A 248 -2.30 -43.35 -0.82
C GLN A 248 -1.81 -44.46 -1.75
N GLY A 249 -0.51 -44.49 -2.06
CA GLY A 249 0.05 -45.54 -2.96
C GLY A 249 -0.37 -45.39 -4.43
N THR A 250 -1.14 -44.37 -4.79
CA THR A 250 -1.53 -44.05 -6.16
C THR A 250 -0.29 -43.82 -7.03
N PHE A 251 0.75 -43.25 -6.44
CA PHE A 251 2.04 -43.03 -7.09
C PHE A 251 2.75 -44.34 -7.50
N VAL A 252 2.64 -45.39 -6.68
CA VAL A 252 3.18 -46.72 -7.00
C VAL A 252 2.44 -47.33 -8.20
N ARG A 253 1.11 -47.21 -8.25
CA ARG A 253 0.30 -47.66 -9.39
C ARG A 253 0.61 -46.88 -10.67
N LEU A 254 0.92 -45.58 -10.58
CA LEU A 254 1.35 -44.80 -11.75
C LEU A 254 2.71 -45.29 -12.30
N ARG A 255 3.59 -45.80 -11.46
CA ARG A 255 4.90 -46.37 -11.85
C ARG A 255 4.81 -47.70 -12.55
N THR A 256 3.81 -48.50 -12.21
CA THR A 256 3.58 -49.79 -12.95
C THR A 256 3.06 -49.58 -14.36
N ASN A 257 2.56 -48.39 -14.66
CA ASN A 257 2.20 -47.97 -16.01
C ASN A 257 3.39 -47.28 -16.71
N PRO A 258 3.56 -47.42 -18.02
CA PRO A 258 4.66 -46.79 -18.76
C PRO A 258 4.41 -45.28 -18.97
N VAL A 259 4.32 -44.53 -17.85
CA VAL A 259 4.10 -43.07 -17.82
C VAL A 259 5.23 -42.40 -17.04
N SER A 260 5.92 -41.46 -17.70
CA SER A 260 6.98 -40.71 -17.04
C SER A 260 6.41 -39.73 -15.96
N TYR A 261 7.18 -39.48 -14.91
CA TYR A 261 6.82 -38.50 -13.87
C TYR A 261 6.58 -37.13 -14.46
N ALA A 262 7.37 -36.71 -15.43
CA ALA A 262 7.17 -35.47 -16.18
C ALA A 262 5.78 -35.38 -16.86
N THR A 263 5.25 -36.50 -17.40
CA THR A 263 3.90 -36.51 -17.97
C THR A 263 2.82 -36.29 -16.88
N VAL A 264 3.01 -36.84 -15.70
CA VAL A 264 2.10 -36.67 -14.57
C VAL A 264 2.12 -35.20 -14.09
N LEU A 265 3.30 -34.63 -13.94
CA LEU A 265 3.45 -33.21 -13.56
C LEU A 265 2.86 -32.27 -14.64
N GLY A 266 3.08 -32.61 -15.95
CA GLY A 266 2.48 -31.86 -17.06
C GLY A 266 0.95 -31.86 -17.04
N GLY A 267 0.33 -32.99 -16.68
CA GLY A 267 -1.13 -33.09 -16.49
C GLY A 267 -1.63 -32.19 -15.35
N LYS A 268 -0.91 -32.17 -14.22
CA LYS A 268 -1.19 -31.26 -13.10
C LYS A 268 -1.05 -29.81 -13.52
N THR A 269 0.05 -29.48 -14.21
CA THR A 269 0.30 -28.10 -14.69
C THR A 269 -0.86 -27.61 -15.55
N LEU A 270 -1.38 -28.41 -16.49
CA LEU A 270 -2.50 -28.02 -17.33
C LEU A 270 -3.76 -27.69 -16.52
N VAL A 271 -4.16 -28.55 -15.60
CA VAL A 271 -5.39 -28.35 -14.80
C VAL A 271 -5.24 -27.15 -13.88
N TYR A 272 -4.14 -27.04 -13.17
CA TYR A 272 -3.93 -25.92 -12.25
C TYR A 272 -3.70 -24.59 -12.98
N LEU A 273 -3.20 -24.61 -14.22
CA LEU A 273 -3.14 -23.40 -15.04
C LEU A 273 -4.56 -22.93 -15.45
N CYS A 274 -5.47 -23.85 -15.78
CA CYS A 274 -6.88 -23.51 -16.00
C CYS A 274 -7.49 -22.90 -14.73
N VAL A 275 -7.18 -23.43 -13.55
CA VAL A 275 -7.63 -22.86 -12.28
C VAL A 275 -7.10 -21.44 -12.08
N CYS A 276 -5.80 -21.19 -12.35
CA CYS A 276 -5.22 -19.84 -12.30
C CYS A 276 -5.95 -18.86 -13.22
N ILE A 277 -6.27 -19.29 -14.44
CA ILE A 277 -7.00 -18.45 -15.39
C ILE A 277 -8.42 -18.15 -14.89
N ILE A 278 -9.11 -19.12 -14.33
CA ILE A 278 -10.44 -18.93 -13.75
C ILE A 278 -10.38 -17.97 -12.56
N GLN A 279 -9.41 -18.13 -11.66
CA GLN A 279 -9.18 -17.20 -10.54
C GLN A 279 -8.93 -15.80 -11.04
N PHE A 280 -8.03 -15.63 -12.02
CA PHE A 280 -7.73 -14.35 -12.64
C PHE A 280 -9.00 -13.71 -13.22
N MET A 281 -9.81 -14.43 -13.98
CA MET A 281 -11.07 -13.93 -14.54
C MET A 281 -12.07 -13.51 -13.45
N LEU A 282 -12.18 -14.30 -12.37
CA LEU A 282 -13.05 -13.96 -11.24
C LEU A 282 -12.60 -12.67 -10.55
N MET A 283 -11.29 -12.49 -10.33
CA MET A 283 -10.74 -11.27 -9.73
C MET A 283 -10.98 -10.05 -10.60
N LEU A 284 -10.81 -10.17 -11.93
CA LEU A 284 -11.15 -9.08 -12.85
C LEU A 284 -12.66 -8.77 -12.82
N ALA A 285 -13.50 -9.83 -12.81
CA ALA A 285 -14.95 -9.64 -12.76
C ALA A 285 -15.39 -8.90 -11.48
N ILE A 286 -14.77 -9.18 -10.34
CA ILE A 286 -15.01 -8.44 -9.10
C ILE A 286 -14.60 -6.97 -9.26
N GLY A 287 -13.40 -6.71 -9.82
CA GLY A 287 -12.91 -5.35 -10.03
C GLY A 287 -13.80 -4.52 -10.96
N VAL A 288 -14.34 -5.14 -12.00
CA VAL A 288 -15.15 -4.47 -13.03
C VAL A 288 -16.62 -4.34 -12.63
N TYR A 289 -17.20 -5.38 -12.05
CA TYR A 289 -18.66 -5.44 -11.83
C TYR A 289 -19.06 -5.27 -10.36
N LEU A 290 -18.36 -5.93 -9.42
CA LEU A 290 -18.78 -5.93 -8.02
C LEU A 290 -18.37 -4.65 -7.29
N PHE A 291 -17.15 -4.18 -7.48
CA PHE A 291 -16.66 -3.00 -6.79
C PHE A 291 -17.45 -1.73 -7.07
N PRO A 292 -17.87 -1.42 -8.32
CA PRO A 292 -18.73 -0.27 -8.58
C PRO A 292 -20.08 -0.36 -7.87
N VAL A 293 -20.68 -1.56 -7.77
CA VAL A 293 -21.93 -1.76 -7.02
C VAL A 293 -21.76 -1.47 -5.54
N MET A 294 -20.56 -1.69 -5.01
CA MET A 294 -20.19 -1.39 -3.61
C MET A 294 -19.75 0.06 -3.39
N GLY A 295 -19.83 0.94 -4.42
CA GLY A 295 -19.39 2.32 -4.32
C GLY A 295 -17.88 2.53 -4.40
N LEU A 296 -17.12 1.51 -4.83
CA LEU A 296 -15.69 1.58 -5.08
C LEU A 296 -15.41 2.00 -6.54
N PRO A 297 -14.20 2.52 -6.84
CA PRO A 297 -13.81 2.82 -8.22
C PRO A 297 -13.85 1.57 -9.12
N THR A 298 -14.14 1.77 -10.40
CA THR A 298 -14.11 0.71 -11.42
C THR A 298 -12.68 0.34 -11.78
N LEU A 299 -12.43 -0.95 -12.04
CA LEU A 299 -11.19 -1.40 -12.63
C LEU A 299 -11.21 -1.14 -14.14
N ASP A 300 -10.30 -0.34 -14.64
CA ASP A 300 -10.12 -0.13 -16.07
C ASP A 300 -9.20 -1.21 -16.66
N ILE A 301 -9.75 -2.01 -17.58
CA ILE A 301 -9.04 -3.08 -18.31
C ILE A 301 -9.03 -2.85 -19.81
N SER A 302 -9.49 -1.68 -20.29
CA SER A 302 -9.72 -1.38 -21.69
C SER A 302 -8.48 -1.64 -22.55
N GLY A 303 -8.60 -2.50 -23.56
CA GLY A 303 -7.53 -2.85 -24.50
C GLY A 303 -6.38 -3.68 -23.97
N ARG A 304 -6.28 -3.91 -22.65
CA ARG A 304 -5.12 -4.54 -21.98
C ARG A 304 -5.31 -6.02 -21.66
N LEU A 305 -6.52 -6.53 -21.87
CA LEU A 305 -6.89 -7.90 -21.50
C LEU A 305 -5.91 -8.96 -22.02
N PRO A 306 -5.44 -8.96 -23.29
CA PRO A 306 -4.49 -9.94 -23.77
C PRO A 306 -3.17 -9.96 -23.01
N LEU A 307 -2.60 -8.79 -22.70
CA LEU A 307 -1.35 -8.68 -21.95
C LEU A 307 -1.53 -9.17 -20.49
N LEU A 308 -2.65 -8.84 -19.87
CA LEU A 308 -2.99 -9.31 -18.53
C LEU A 308 -3.12 -10.84 -18.47
N PHE A 309 -3.68 -11.48 -19.50
CA PHE A 309 -3.69 -12.94 -19.62
C PHE A 309 -2.28 -13.52 -19.72
N VAL A 310 -1.39 -12.90 -20.49
CA VAL A 310 0.00 -13.35 -20.60
C VAL A 310 0.66 -13.30 -19.22
N VAL A 311 0.56 -12.19 -18.49
CA VAL A 311 1.11 -12.06 -17.12
C VAL A 311 0.51 -13.11 -16.19
N ALA A 312 -0.81 -13.34 -16.23
CA ALA A 312 -1.49 -14.33 -15.39
C ALA A 312 -1.02 -15.76 -15.68
N ILE A 313 -0.82 -16.12 -16.96
CA ILE A 313 -0.33 -17.44 -17.37
C ILE A 313 1.08 -17.68 -16.83
N PHE A 314 2.01 -16.76 -17.01
CA PHE A 314 3.39 -16.96 -16.56
C PHE A 314 3.52 -16.88 -15.05
N SER A 315 2.75 -16.04 -14.37
CA SER A 315 2.64 -16.05 -12.90
C SER A 315 2.07 -17.36 -12.39
N GLY A 316 1.04 -17.87 -13.04
CA GLY A 316 0.46 -19.19 -12.74
C GLY A 316 1.45 -20.34 -12.94
N LEU A 317 2.22 -20.32 -14.02
CA LEU A 317 3.28 -21.31 -14.24
C LEU A 317 4.32 -21.26 -13.12
N ALA A 318 4.80 -20.07 -12.74
CA ALA A 318 5.76 -19.91 -11.63
C ALA A 318 5.22 -20.46 -10.31
N ALA A 319 3.97 -20.15 -9.97
CA ALA A 319 3.29 -20.66 -8.78
C ALA A 319 3.15 -22.20 -8.81
N ILE A 320 2.72 -22.75 -9.96
CA ILE A 320 2.59 -24.20 -10.16
C ILE A 320 3.95 -24.89 -10.01
N GLY A 321 5.01 -24.35 -10.64
CA GLY A 321 6.36 -24.92 -10.52
C GLY A 321 6.81 -25.03 -9.08
N LEU A 322 6.59 -23.99 -8.26
CA LEU A 322 6.90 -24.01 -6.84
C LEU A 322 6.03 -25.00 -6.06
N GLY A 323 4.74 -25.08 -6.38
CA GLY A 323 3.80 -26.05 -5.79
C GLY A 323 4.18 -27.50 -6.10
N LEU A 324 4.62 -27.78 -7.34
CA LEU A 324 5.14 -29.09 -7.76
C LEU A 324 6.41 -29.45 -6.98
N LEU A 325 7.33 -28.50 -6.84
CA LEU A 325 8.56 -28.71 -6.09
C LEU A 325 8.26 -29.00 -4.62
N LEU A 326 7.46 -28.16 -3.98
CA LEU A 326 7.09 -28.31 -2.57
C LEU A 326 6.40 -29.65 -2.31
N GLY A 327 5.40 -30.00 -3.12
CA GLY A 327 4.69 -31.28 -3.01
C GLY A 327 5.60 -32.49 -3.30
N THR A 328 6.68 -32.31 -4.09
CA THR A 328 7.65 -33.38 -4.35
C THR A 328 8.57 -33.60 -3.14
N ILE A 329 8.99 -32.53 -2.46
CA ILE A 329 9.89 -32.57 -1.30
C ILE A 329 9.15 -33.00 -0.03
N ALA A 330 7.94 -32.49 0.20
CA ALA A 330 7.16 -32.76 1.41
C ALA A 330 6.85 -34.26 1.57
N LYS A 331 6.87 -34.70 2.83
CA LYS A 331 6.65 -36.12 3.20
C LYS A 331 5.22 -36.41 3.60
N THR A 332 4.59 -35.45 4.32
CA THR A 332 3.19 -35.58 4.83
C THR A 332 2.34 -34.39 4.44
N GLN A 333 1.01 -34.55 4.48
CA GLN A 333 0.08 -33.46 4.19
C GLN A 333 0.16 -32.38 5.27
N GLU A 334 0.34 -32.76 6.53
CA GLU A 334 0.50 -31.90 7.68
C GLU A 334 1.76 -31.02 7.59
N GLN A 335 2.78 -31.48 6.86
CA GLN A 335 3.97 -30.70 6.54
C GLN A 335 3.75 -29.80 5.33
N SER A 336 3.08 -30.30 4.30
CA SER A 336 2.92 -29.60 3.02
C SER A 336 2.04 -28.36 3.14
N ALA A 337 0.93 -28.45 3.88
CA ALA A 337 -0.02 -27.34 4.01
C ALA A 337 0.58 -26.10 4.71
N PRO A 338 1.19 -26.20 5.90
CA PRO A 338 1.82 -25.04 6.55
C PRO A 338 2.99 -24.49 5.73
N PHE A 339 3.83 -25.35 5.14
CA PHE A 339 4.93 -24.88 4.31
C PHE A 339 4.45 -24.12 3.10
N GLY A 340 3.43 -24.63 2.40
CA GLY A 340 2.85 -23.94 1.25
C GLY A 340 2.30 -22.56 1.64
N ALA A 341 1.49 -22.51 2.70
CA ALA A 341 0.92 -21.25 3.18
C ALA A 341 2.00 -20.25 3.63
N THR A 342 2.99 -20.71 4.40
CA THR A 342 4.10 -19.84 4.86
C THR A 342 4.91 -19.31 3.69
N PHE A 343 5.22 -20.14 2.69
CA PHE A 343 5.93 -19.67 1.49
C PHE A 343 5.16 -18.61 0.74
N VAL A 344 3.85 -18.79 0.53
CA VAL A 344 3.02 -17.78 -0.14
C VAL A 344 3.01 -16.46 0.64
N VAL A 345 2.87 -16.51 1.96
CA VAL A 345 2.88 -15.33 2.83
C VAL A 345 4.23 -14.60 2.75
N ILE A 346 5.35 -15.34 2.84
CA ILE A 346 6.70 -14.75 2.72
C ILE A 346 6.91 -14.14 1.33
N LEU A 347 6.51 -14.84 0.27
CA LEU A 347 6.61 -14.32 -1.09
C LEU A 347 5.74 -13.07 -1.30
N ALA A 348 4.55 -13.01 -0.70
CA ALA A 348 3.68 -11.84 -0.76
C ALA A 348 4.27 -10.64 -0.01
N ALA A 349 4.83 -10.88 1.17
CA ALA A 349 5.52 -9.86 1.94
C ALA A 349 6.74 -9.30 1.19
N LEU A 350 7.59 -10.18 0.66
CA LEU A 350 8.77 -9.78 -0.13
C LEU A 350 8.39 -9.24 -1.51
N GLY A 351 7.32 -9.76 -2.10
CA GLY A 351 6.88 -9.40 -3.46
C GLY A 351 6.26 -8.02 -3.60
N GLY A 352 6.00 -7.32 -2.50
CA GLY A 352 5.41 -5.98 -2.56
C GLY A 352 3.88 -5.95 -2.51
N VAL A 353 3.22 -7.12 -2.31
CA VAL A 353 1.75 -7.22 -2.28
C VAL A 353 1.17 -6.47 -1.08
N TRP A 354 1.81 -6.55 0.09
CA TRP A 354 1.33 -5.92 1.33
C TRP A 354 1.99 -4.59 1.62
N VAL A 355 3.29 -4.49 1.36
CA VAL A 355 4.08 -3.30 1.60
C VAL A 355 4.89 -3.00 0.33
N PRO A 356 4.79 -1.79 -0.23
CA PRO A 356 5.57 -1.42 -1.40
C PRO A 356 7.08 -1.61 -1.18
N VAL A 357 7.77 -2.19 -2.15
CA VAL A 357 9.19 -2.57 -2.03
C VAL A 357 10.09 -1.38 -1.71
N PHE A 358 9.79 -0.19 -2.24
CA PHE A 358 10.61 1.02 -2.03
C PHE A 358 10.63 1.52 -0.58
N ILE A 359 9.65 1.11 0.26
CA ILE A 359 9.59 1.46 1.68
C ILE A 359 10.35 0.44 2.54
N MET A 360 10.68 -0.72 1.99
CA MET A 360 11.37 -1.78 2.73
C MET A 360 12.83 -1.41 3.03
N PRO A 361 13.46 -2.00 4.07
CA PRO A 361 14.90 -1.90 4.28
C PRO A 361 15.67 -2.45 3.06
N LYS A 362 16.86 -1.90 2.77
CA LYS A 362 17.67 -2.27 1.58
C LYS A 362 17.90 -3.77 1.42
N PHE A 363 18.13 -4.49 2.51
CA PHE A 363 18.27 -5.95 2.49
C PHE A 363 17.01 -6.64 1.94
N MET A 364 15.82 -6.23 2.39
CA MET A 364 14.55 -6.80 1.90
C MET A 364 14.29 -6.42 0.44
N GLN A 365 14.67 -5.19 0.02
CA GLN A 365 14.59 -4.79 -1.39
C GLN A 365 15.43 -5.72 -2.30
N THR A 366 16.62 -6.10 -1.85
CA THR A 366 17.48 -7.05 -2.58
C THR A 366 16.84 -8.44 -2.67
N LEU A 367 16.25 -8.93 -1.58
CA LEU A 367 15.51 -10.20 -1.57
C LEU A 367 14.24 -10.13 -2.44
N SER A 368 13.56 -9.01 -2.46
CA SER A 368 12.39 -8.78 -3.31
C SER A 368 12.70 -8.99 -4.80
N ASN A 369 13.86 -8.55 -5.26
CA ASN A 369 14.29 -8.70 -6.65
C ASN A 369 14.44 -10.17 -7.11
N ILE A 370 14.52 -11.11 -6.17
CA ILE A 370 14.60 -12.56 -6.46
C ILE A 370 13.21 -13.22 -6.35
N SER A 371 12.22 -12.50 -5.86
CA SER A 371 10.87 -13.04 -5.61
C SER A 371 10.07 -13.13 -6.91
N PRO A 372 9.55 -14.33 -7.26
CA PRO A 372 8.67 -14.47 -8.42
C PRO A 372 7.37 -13.67 -8.29
N MET A 373 6.93 -13.40 -7.06
CA MET A 373 5.78 -12.55 -6.81
C MET A 373 6.07 -11.08 -7.11
N ASN A 374 7.30 -10.61 -6.87
CA ASN A 374 7.69 -9.27 -7.25
C ASN A 374 7.70 -9.08 -8.77
N TRP A 375 8.25 -10.04 -9.51
CA TRP A 375 8.23 -9.99 -10.98
C TRP A 375 6.81 -9.98 -11.54
N GLY A 376 5.94 -10.85 -11.02
CA GLY A 376 4.52 -10.87 -11.43
C GLY A 376 3.77 -9.58 -11.09
N LEU A 377 4.04 -8.99 -9.93
CA LEU A 377 3.41 -7.74 -9.51
C LEU A 377 3.86 -6.57 -10.38
N ASN A 378 5.16 -6.46 -10.66
CA ASN A 378 5.69 -5.43 -11.53
C ASN A 378 5.11 -5.55 -12.94
N ALA A 379 5.06 -6.76 -13.52
CA ALA A 379 4.44 -6.99 -14.82
C ALA A 379 2.94 -6.59 -14.84
N PHE A 380 2.19 -6.88 -13.79
CA PHE A 380 0.81 -6.41 -13.68
C PHE A 380 0.71 -4.89 -13.57
N TYR A 381 1.56 -4.25 -12.76
CA TYR A 381 1.56 -2.78 -12.61
C TYR A 381 2.00 -2.09 -13.91
N ASP A 382 2.93 -2.66 -14.66
CA ASP A 382 3.33 -2.16 -15.96
C ASP A 382 2.14 -2.11 -16.92
N VAL A 383 1.30 -3.15 -16.94
CA VAL A 383 0.11 -3.19 -17.79
C VAL A 383 -1.02 -2.32 -17.22
N PHE A 384 -1.33 -2.39 -15.92
CA PHE A 384 -2.47 -1.70 -15.32
C PHE A 384 -2.26 -0.20 -15.10
N LEU A 385 -1.05 0.19 -14.65
CA LEU A 385 -0.77 1.55 -14.19
C LEU A 385 0.11 2.35 -15.14
N ARG A 386 1.03 1.67 -15.87
CA ARG A 386 1.99 2.33 -16.75
C ARG A 386 1.61 2.26 -18.21
N ASN A 387 0.52 1.56 -18.56
CA ASN A 387 0.08 1.32 -19.94
C ASN A 387 1.21 0.76 -20.85
N SER A 388 2.02 -0.14 -20.29
CA SER A 388 3.16 -0.74 -20.96
C SER A 388 2.73 -1.80 -21.97
N GLY A 389 3.49 -1.95 -23.06
CA GLY A 389 3.29 -2.97 -24.08
C GLY A 389 3.96 -4.32 -23.75
N LEU A 390 3.94 -5.24 -24.71
CA LEU A 390 4.51 -6.58 -24.53
C LEU A 390 6.03 -6.54 -24.29
N VAL A 391 6.74 -5.64 -24.94
CA VAL A 391 8.21 -5.58 -24.89
C VAL A 391 8.69 -5.21 -23.48
N GLU A 392 8.00 -4.30 -22.83
CA GLU A 392 8.33 -3.82 -21.50
C GLU A 392 8.17 -4.90 -20.41
N ILE A 393 7.19 -5.80 -20.55
CA ILE A 393 6.92 -6.88 -19.57
C ILE A 393 7.69 -8.18 -19.86
N LEU A 394 8.40 -8.26 -21.00
CA LEU A 394 9.18 -9.46 -21.39
C LEU A 394 10.21 -9.90 -20.35
N PRO A 395 10.97 -8.99 -19.70
CA PRO A 395 11.95 -9.40 -18.68
C PRO A 395 11.29 -10.16 -17.52
N GLU A 396 10.20 -9.63 -16.96
CA GLU A 396 9.47 -10.23 -15.84
C GLU A 396 8.84 -11.58 -16.24
N ILE A 397 8.24 -11.64 -17.42
CA ILE A 397 7.68 -12.89 -17.97
C ILE A 397 8.79 -13.93 -18.18
N GLY A 398 9.94 -13.50 -18.70
CA GLY A 398 11.09 -14.36 -18.87
C GLY A 398 11.60 -14.96 -17.57
N LEU A 399 11.71 -14.13 -16.51
CA LEU A 399 12.11 -14.56 -15.19
C LEU A 399 11.10 -15.54 -14.57
N LEU A 400 9.80 -15.28 -14.68
CA LEU A 400 8.73 -16.18 -14.22
C LEU A 400 8.79 -17.54 -14.94
N PHE A 401 9.03 -17.53 -16.25
CA PHE A 401 9.13 -18.76 -17.05
C PHE A 401 10.37 -19.57 -16.70
N VAL A 402 11.53 -18.93 -16.56
CA VAL A 402 12.77 -19.57 -16.10
C VAL A 402 12.58 -20.17 -14.72
N PHE A 403 11.95 -19.44 -13.80
CA PHE A 403 11.64 -19.94 -12.47
C PHE A 403 10.77 -21.20 -12.51
N PHE A 404 9.73 -21.23 -13.34
CA PHE A 404 8.88 -22.41 -13.56
C PHE A 404 9.71 -23.60 -14.04
N ILE A 405 10.56 -23.40 -15.07
CA ILE A 405 11.39 -24.47 -15.62
C ILE A 405 12.34 -25.00 -14.54
N VAL A 406 13.05 -24.13 -13.84
CA VAL A 406 14.04 -24.52 -12.82
C VAL A 406 13.36 -25.29 -11.69
N THR A 407 12.27 -24.78 -11.13
CA THR A 407 11.55 -25.44 -10.02
C THR A 407 10.97 -26.80 -10.44
N THR A 408 10.43 -26.89 -11.65
CA THR A 408 9.89 -28.15 -12.19
C THR A 408 10.99 -29.16 -12.47
N LEU A 409 12.12 -28.75 -13.05
CA LEU A 409 13.27 -29.63 -13.28
C LEU A 409 13.84 -30.16 -11.95
N ILE A 410 13.99 -29.30 -10.94
CA ILE A 410 14.44 -29.73 -9.60
C ILE A 410 13.47 -30.78 -9.03
N ALA A 411 12.14 -30.57 -9.18
CA ALA A 411 11.14 -31.52 -8.72
C ALA A 411 11.28 -32.90 -9.44
N ILE A 412 11.51 -32.89 -10.74
CA ILE A 412 11.70 -34.15 -11.53
C ILE A 412 12.98 -34.87 -11.07
N VAL A 413 14.11 -34.17 -11.06
CA VAL A 413 15.42 -34.76 -10.68
C VAL A 413 15.41 -35.28 -9.24
N TYR A 414 14.84 -34.52 -8.31
CA TYR A 414 14.71 -34.95 -6.92
C TYR A 414 13.87 -36.22 -6.79
N ASN A 415 12.76 -36.30 -7.51
CA ASN A 415 11.90 -37.48 -7.50
C ASN A 415 12.62 -38.72 -8.10
N GLU A 416 13.36 -38.55 -9.19
CA GLU A 416 14.11 -39.64 -9.82
C GLU A 416 15.21 -40.16 -8.90
N LYS A 417 16.04 -39.28 -8.32
CA LYS A 417 17.10 -39.66 -7.37
C LYS A 417 16.57 -40.40 -6.14
N LYS A 418 15.49 -39.90 -5.55
CA LYS A 418 14.90 -40.53 -4.35
C LYS A 418 14.33 -41.92 -4.63
N ASN A 419 14.06 -42.23 -5.87
CA ASN A 419 13.42 -43.47 -6.28
C ASN A 419 14.39 -44.43 -6.98
N ALA A 420 15.65 -44.00 -7.19
CA ALA A 420 16.74 -44.83 -7.67
C ALA A 420 17.47 -45.57 -6.53
N VAL A 421 17.18 -45.17 -5.29
CA VAL A 421 17.61 -45.82 -4.03
C VAL A 421 16.42 -46.60 -3.46
#